data_369fae8fdfd3833f036c60d89b8dd0ca
#
_entry.id   369fae8fdfd3833f036c60d89b8dd0ca
#
_cell.length_a   1.000
_cell.length_b   1.000
_cell.length_c   1.000
_cell.angle_alpha   90.00
_cell.angle_beta   90.00
_cell.angle_gamma   90.00
#
_symmetry.space_group_name_H-M   'P 1'
#
loop_
_entity.id
_entity.type
_entity.pdbx_description
1 polymer ?
#
loop_
_entity_poly.entity_id
_entity_poly.type
_entity_poly.pdbx_seq_one_letter_code
_entity_poly.pdbx_strand_id
1 'polypeptide(L)'
;MTAAPPAVVTPTLSIRKLATEQFGEILVEERHIFTFPNGLLGFEELREFIIVRDERTEPVRWLLSVKHPELSFPVMSPYLLLPSYSPGNDYCDHQRFTPLVILTLSSEGATANLKAPIVLDVQNQRGEQIIIPSDKYSTQYPLGIQQSSQR
;
A
#
# COMPACT_ATOMS: atom_id res chain seq x y z
N MET A 1 -3.62 -1.33 -52.08
CA MET A 1 -2.85 -0.67 -51.15
C MET A 1 -3.09 -1.18 -49.76
N THR A 2 -2.13 -1.63 -49.19
CA THR A 2 -2.27 -2.18 -47.86
C THR A 2 -1.90 -1.15 -46.86
N ALA A 3 -2.83 -0.85 -46.06
CA ALA A 3 -2.51 -0.08 -44.91
C ALA A 3 -1.43 -0.82 -44.12
N ALA A 4 -0.42 -0.14 -43.77
CA ALA A 4 0.50 -0.65 -42.84
C ALA A 4 -0.30 -1.09 -41.62
N PRO A 5 -0.02 -2.27 -41.10
CA PRO A 5 -0.67 -2.64 -39.87
C PRO A 5 -0.44 -1.53 -38.87
N PRO A 6 -1.46 -1.17 -38.13
CA PRO A 6 -1.24 -0.18 -37.10
C PRO A 6 -0.03 -0.65 -36.33
N ALA A 7 0.92 0.23 -36.26
CA ALA A 7 2.06 0.00 -35.46
C ALA A 7 1.53 -0.62 -34.17
N VAL A 8 1.87 -1.83 -33.96
CA VAL A 8 1.58 -2.44 -32.71
C VAL A 8 2.30 -1.56 -31.73
N VAL A 9 1.54 -0.68 -31.15
CA VAL A 9 2.09 0.09 -30.10
C VAL A 9 2.25 -0.87 -28.96
N THR A 10 3.36 -1.54 -28.98
CA THR A 10 3.78 -2.18 -27.77
C THR A 10 3.91 -1.06 -26.78
N PRO A 11 3.09 -1.08 -25.75
CA PRO A 11 3.29 -0.08 -24.71
C PRO A 11 4.73 -0.20 -24.29
N THR A 12 5.45 0.87 -24.44
CA THR A 12 6.80 0.92 -23.93
C THR A 12 6.69 0.69 -22.45
N LEU A 13 7.11 -0.48 -22.02
CA LEU A 13 7.16 -0.76 -20.62
C LEU A 13 8.24 0.12 -20.04
N SER A 14 7.81 1.14 -19.35
CA SER A 14 8.73 1.97 -18.63
C SER A 14 9.05 1.27 -17.32
N ILE A 15 10.27 0.82 -17.20
CA ILE A 15 10.73 0.08 -16.03
C ILE A 15 11.78 0.92 -15.32
N ARG A 16 11.61 1.09 -14.04
CA ARG A 16 12.61 1.74 -13.19
C ARG A 16 13.30 0.70 -12.33
N LYS A 17 14.58 0.92 -12.12
CA LYS A 17 15.35 0.07 -11.22
C LYS A 17 15.52 0.82 -9.91
N LEU A 18 15.13 0.18 -8.81
CA LEU A 18 15.27 0.77 -7.49
C LEU A 18 16.22 -0.08 -6.67
N ALA A 19 17.20 0.58 -6.05
CA ALA A 19 18.07 -0.07 -5.11
C ALA A 19 17.50 0.12 -3.72
N THR A 20 17.12 -0.96 -3.07
CA THR A 20 16.54 -0.90 -1.74
C THR A 20 17.42 -1.67 -0.78
N GLU A 21 17.46 -1.21 0.47
CA GLU A 21 18.19 -1.93 1.50
C GLU A 21 17.45 -3.18 1.93
N GLN A 22 16.12 -3.09 1.98
CA GLN A 22 15.31 -4.17 2.50
C GLN A 22 15.09 -5.29 1.50
N PHE A 23 14.93 -4.95 0.21
CA PHE A 23 14.55 -5.91 -0.82
C PHE A 23 15.60 -6.08 -1.89
N GLY A 24 16.77 -5.45 -1.73
CA GLY A 24 17.76 -5.45 -2.76
C GLY A 24 17.32 -4.63 -3.96
N GLU A 25 17.84 -4.98 -5.13
CA GLU A 25 17.51 -4.27 -6.35
C GLU A 25 16.22 -4.83 -6.91
N ILE A 26 15.24 -3.97 -7.16
CA ILE A 26 13.95 -4.40 -7.71
C ILE A 26 13.64 -3.61 -8.98
N LEU A 27 12.90 -4.23 -9.87
CA LEU A 27 12.43 -3.60 -11.10
C LEU A 27 10.98 -3.22 -10.92
N VAL A 28 10.68 -1.96 -11.20
CA VAL A 28 9.34 -1.40 -11.00
C VAL A 28 8.77 -0.95 -12.32
N GLU A 29 7.60 -1.47 -12.68
CA GLU A 29 6.91 -1.00 -13.87
C GLU A 29 6.12 0.26 -13.52
N GLU A 30 6.20 1.27 -14.39
CA GLU A 30 5.51 2.53 -14.15
C GLU A 30 4.02 2.34 -13.86
N ARG A 31 3.40 1.36 -14.51
CA ARG A 31 1.97 1.11 -14.33
C ARG A 31 1.63 0.59 -12.95
N HIS A 32 2.60 0.18 -12.16
CA HIS A 32 2.37 -0.29 -10.81
C HIS A 32 2.59 0.79 -9.75
N ILE A 33 2.97 1.98 -10.18
CA ILE A 33 3.20 3.08 -9.25
C ILE A 33 1.87 3.76 -8.94
N PHE A 34 1.61 3.93 -7.66
CA PHE A 34 0.45 4.68 -7.19
C PHE A 34 0.87 6.10 -6.89
N THR A 35 0.11 7.06 -7.42
CA THR A 35 0.35 8.47 -7.14
C THR A 35 -0.50 8.90 -5.95
N PHE A 36 0.14 9.48 -4.96
CA PHE A 36 -0.52 10.00 -3.77
C PHE A 36 -0.43 11.51 -3.82
N PRO A 37 -1.46 12.20 -4.32
CA PRO A 37 -1.37 13.66 -4.50
C PRO A 37 -1.07 14.42 -3.22
N ASN A 38 -1.45 13.87 -2.08
CA ASN A 38 -1.22 14.52 -0.79
C ASN A 38 -0.22 13.76 0.08
N GLY A 39 0.46 12.77 -0.49
CA GLY A 39 1.41 11.96 0.27
C GLY A 39 0.74 11.19 1.39
N LEU A 40 1.51 10.94 2.43
CA LEU A 40 1.01 10.28 3.65
C LEU A 40 1.11 11.26 4.80
N LEU A 41 0.32 11.02 5.84
CA LEU A 41 0.38 11.85 7.04
C LEU A 41 1.79 11.80 7.62
N GLY A 42 2.41 12.96 7.74
CA GLY A 42 3.79 13.07 8.18
C GLY A 42 4.82 12.95 7.07
N PHE A 43 4.40 12.58 5.87
CA PHE A 43 5.28 12.40 4.71
C PHE A 43 4.59 12.96 3.47
N GLU A 44 4.17 14.21 3.56
CA GLU A 44 3.37 14.82 2.50
C GLU A 44 4.13 15.03 1.21
N GLU A 45 5.46 15.03 1.26
CA GLU A 45 6.28 15.18 0.07
C GLU A 45 6.48 13.88 -0.69
N LEU A 46 6.15 12.74 -0.10
CA LEU A 46 6.27 11.45 -0.78
C LEU A 46 5.01 11.20 -1.58
N ARG A 47 5.16 11.20 -2.91
CA ARG A 47 4.01 11.19 -3.81
C ARG A 47 3.89 9.95 -4.68
N GLU A 48 4.90 9.09 -4.69
CA GLU A 48 4.88 7.89 -5.51
C GLU A 48 5.25 6.68 -4.67
N PHE A 49 4.43 5.65 -4.75
CA PHE A 49 4.63 4.43 -3.97
C PHE A 49 4.33 3.20 -4.79
N ILE A 50 4.96 2.09 -4.41
CA ILE A 50 4.62 0.78 -4.93
C ILE A 50 4.34 -0.14 -3.75
N ILE A 51 3.61 -1.23 -4.04
CA ILE A 51 3.38 -2.28 -3.05
C ILE A 51 4.35 -3.41 -3.34
N VAL A 52 5.13 -3.79 -2.34
CA VAL A 52 6.07 -4.90 -2.46
C VAL A 52 5.57 -6.04 -1.59
N ARG A 53 5.49 -7.23 -2.19
CA ARG A 53 5.13 -8.44 -1.46
C ARG A 53 6.40 -9.17 -1.06
N ASP A 54 6.40 -9.69 0.15
CA ASP A 54 7.51 -10.49 0.66
C ASP A 54 6.88 -11.72 1.32
N GLU A 55 7.16 -12.87 0.77
CA GLU A 55 6.57 -14.11 1.27
C GLU A 55 6.89 -14.35 2.74
N ARG A 56 8.04 -13.86 3.19
CA ARG A 56 8.47 -14.03 4.58
C ARG A 56 7.60 -13.26 5.56
N THR A 57 6.90 -12.22 5.09
CA THR A 57 6.11 -11.35 5.98
C THR A 57 4.63 -11.41 5.70
N GLU A 58 4.18 -12.17 4.69
CA GLU A 58 2.75 -12.22 4.40
C GLU A 58 1.97 -12.57 5.65
N PRO A 59 0.83 -11.94 5.91
CA PRO A 59 0.08 -11.05 5.00
C PRO A 59 0.51 -9.59 5.04
N VAL A 60 1.63 -9.27 5.68
CA VAL A 60 2.15 -7.90 5.70
C VAL A 60 2.87 -7.62 4.39
N ARG A 61 2.50 -6.52 3.76
CA ARG A 61 3.13 -6.05 2.55
C ARG A 61 3.80 -4.71 2.85
N TRP A 62 4.53 -4.19 1.88
CA TRP A 62 5.34 -3.01 2.12
C TRP A 62 5.02 -1.93 1.11
N LEU A 63 4.60 -0.76 1.63
CA LEU A 63 4.37 0.41 0.80
C LEU A 63 5.69 1.16 0.72
N LEU A 64 6.33 1.08 -0.44
CA LEU A 64 7.69 1.58 -0.64
C LEU A 64 7.67 2.87 -1.42
N SER A 65 8.39 3.87 -0.92
CA SER A 65 8.53 5.14 -1.63
C SER A 65 9.45 4.95 -2.83
N VAL A 66 8.99 5.37 -4.00
CA VAL A 66 9.78 5.25 -5.22
C VAL A 66 10.95 6.20 -5.20
N LYS A 67 10.76 7.42 -4.71
CA LYS A 67 11.81 8.42 -4.66
C LYS A 67 12.79 8.21 -3.52
N HIS A 68 12.31 7.61 -2.43
CA HIS A 68 13.14 7.37 -1.26
C HIS A 68 12.99 5.91 -0.85
N PRO A 69 13.64 5.01 -1.60
CA PRO A 69 13.46 3.56 -1.38
C PRO A 69 13.91 3.06 -0.01
N GLU A 70 14.59 3.90 0.76
CA GLU A 70 14.92 3.57 2.13
C GLU A 70 13.70 3.65 3.05
N LEU A 71 12.61 4.28 2.57
CA LEU A 71 11.38 4.41 3.34
C LEU A 71 10.34 3.43 2.84
N SER A 72 9.92 2.54 3.73
CA SER A 72 8.84 1.61 3.45
C SER A 72 7.97 1.49 4.69
N PHE A 73 6.70 1.25 4.45
CA PHE A 73 5.71 1.19 5.52
C PHE A 73 5.04 -0.18 5.49
N PRO A 74 5.06 -0.91 6.60
CA PRO A 74 4.34 -2.19 6.65
C PRO A 74 2.84 -1.95 6.63
N VAL A 75 2.16 -2.63 5.74
CA VAL A 75 0.70 -2.48 5.57
C VAL A 75 0.05 -3.84 5.45
N MET A 76 -1.22 -3.89 5.75
CA MET A 76 -1.98 -5.12 5.54
C MET A 76 -3.46 -4.79 5.34
N SER A 77 -4.21 -5.78 4.87
CA SER A 77 -5.64 -5.61 4.68
C SER A 77 -6.34 -5.51 6.04
N PRO A 78 -7.14 -4.46 6.27
CA PRO A 78 -7.87 -4.36 7.52
C PRO A 78 -8.94 -5.44 7.68
N TYR A 79 -9.37 -6.05 6.57
CA TYR A 79 -10.39 -7.10 6.63
C TYR A 79 -9.86 -8.37 7.31
N LEU A 80 -8.55 -8.55 7.34
CA LEU A 80 -7.95 -9.66 8.07
C LEU A 80 -8.04 -9.45 9.57
N LEU A 81 -8.17 -8.20 10.01
CA LEU A 81 -8.28 -7.86 11.42
C LEU A 81 -9.72 -7.74 11.86
N LEU A 82 -10.53 -7.07 11.03
CA LEU A 82 -11.95 -6.87 11.28
C LEU A 82 -12.70 -7.11 9.98
N PRO A 83 -13.33 -8.27 9.81
CA PRO A 83 -14.03 -8.56 8.55
C PRO A 83 -15.11 -7.55 8.20
N SER A 84 -15.67 -6.86 9.21
CA SER A 84 -16.71 -5.85 8.99
C SER A 84 -16.16 -4.45 8.81
N TYR A 85 -14.83 -4.32 8.67
CA TYR A 85 -14.21 -3.01 8.52
C TYR A 85 -14.78 -2.27 7.31
N SER A 86 -14.97 -0.96 7.44
CA SER A 86 -15.42 -0.13 6.34
C SER A 86 -14.64 1.19 6.33
N PRO A 87 -13.99 1.53 5.22
CA PRO A 87 -13.33 2.83 5.11
C PRO A 87 -14.30 3.97 4.82
N GLY A 88 -15.58 3.67 4.61
CA GLY A 88 -16.58 4.67 4.31
C GLY A 88 -17.32 4.32 3.02
N ASN A 89 -18.51 4.92 2.87
CA ASN A 89 -19.38 4.59 1.74
C ASN A 89 -18.76 4.99 0.39
N ASP A 90 -17.92 5.99 0.38
CA ASP A 90 -17.28 6.43 -0.87
C ASP A 90 -16.29 5.41 -1.41
N TYR A 91 -15.90 4.43 -0.60
CA TYR A 91 -14.83 3.48 -0.94
C TYR A 91 -15.32 2.04 -0.86
N CYS A 92 -16.60 1.81 -1.03
CA CYS A 92 -17.16 0.46 -0.86
C CYS A 92 -17.11 -0.40 -2.12
N ASP A 93 -16.68 0.16 -3.25
CA ASP A 93 -16.51 -0.63 -4.47
C ASP A 93 -15.19 -1.39 -4.39
N HIS A 94 -15.26 -2.65 -4.02
CA HIS A 94 -14.06 -3.47 -3.79
C HIS A 94 -13.29 -3.80 -5.06
N GLN A 95 -13.90 -3.59 -6.23
CA GLN A 95 -13.17 -3.79 -7.49
C GLN A 95 -12.31 -2.59 -7.84
N ARG A 96 -12.60 -1.45 -7.23
CA ARG A 96 -11.86 -0.23 -7.49
C ARG A 96 -10.96 0.16 -6.32
N PHE A 97 -11.47 0.03 -5.10
CA PHE A 97 -10.76 0.52 -3.92
C PHE A 97 -10.27 -0.62 -3.04
N THR A 98 -9.00 -0.53 -2.66
CA THR A 98 -8.38 -1.48 -1.74
C THR A 98 -7.88 -0.71 -0.54
N PRO A 99 -8.47 -0.92 0.64
CA PRO A 99 -7.94 -0.28 1.84
C PRO A 99 -6.78 -1.08 2.41
N LEU A 100 -5.79 -0.36 2.92
CA LEU A 100 -4.66 -0.94 3.64
C LEU A 100 -4.45 -0.13 4.89
N VAL A 101 -4.00 -0.78 5.96
CA VAL A 101 -3.70 -0.07 7.19
C VAL A 101 -2.22 -0.19 7.49
N ILE A 102 -1.65 0.91 7.97
CA ILE A 102 -0.23 0.95 8.31
C ILE A 102 -0.04 0.34 9.69
N LEU A 103 0.97 -0.48 9.81
CA LEU A 103 1.32 -1.14 11.07
C LEU A 103 2.44 -0.40 11.75
N THR A 104 2.41 -0.40 13.08
CA THR A 104 3.52 0.05 13.89
C THR A 104 4.08 -1.16 14.60
N LEU A 105 5.35 -1.42 14.39
CA LEU A 105 6.03 -2.56 14.98
C LEU A 105 6.87 -2.06 16.15
N SER A 106 6.71 -2.66 17.30
CA SER A 106 7.47 -2.28 18.48
C SER A 106 7.85 -3.51 19.26
N SER A 107 8.70 -3.31 20.27
CA SER A 107 9.11 -4.42 21.12
C SER A 107 7.94 -4.98 21.92
N GLU A 108 6.87 -4.22 22.06
CA GLU A 108 5.69 -4.64 22.80
C GLU A 108 4.64 -5.30 21.93
N GLY A 109 4.90 -5.40 20.63
CA GLY A 109 3.97 -6.00 19.70
C GLY A 109 3.70 -5.07 18.55
N ALA A 110 2.69 -5.42 17.79
CA ALA A 110 2.34 -4.65 16.59
C ALA A 110 0.93 -4.10 16.74
N THR A 111 0.73 -2.91 16.19
CA THR A 111 -0.60 -2.30 16.14
C THR A 111 -0.90 -1.83 14.73
N ALA A 112 -2.17 -1.70 14.41
CA ALA A 112 -2.62 -1.23 13.12
C ALA A 112 -3.43 0.06 13.29
N ASN A 113 -3.19 1.00 12.39
CA ASN A 113 -3.94 2.25 12.39
C ASN A 113 -5.21 2.07 11.56
N LEU A 114 -6.29 1.63 12.20
CA LEU A 114 -7.56 1.40 11.53
C LEU A 114 -8.32 2.69 11.25
N LYS A 115 -7.95 3.77 11.94
CA LYS A 115 -8.67 5.05 11.81
C LYS A 115 -8.17 5.86 10.62
N ALA A 116 -6.94 5.65 10.18
CA ALA A 116 -6.37 6.41 9.05
C ALA A 116 -5.85 5.46 7.97
N PRO A 117 -6.74 4.74 7.30
CA PRO A 117 -6.32 3.80 6.28
C PRO A 117 -5.81 4.48 5.03
N ILE A 118 -5.00 3.74 4.28
CA ILE A 118 -4.65 4.11 2.93
C ILE A 118 -5.66 3.45 2.02
N VAL A 119 -6.26 4.22 1.12
CA VAL A 119 -7.19 3.68 0.14
C VAL A 119 -6.53 3.77 -1.23
N LEU A 120 -6.31 2.63 -1.85
CA LEU A 120 -5.75 2.56 -3.19
C LEU A 120 -6.88 2.46 -4.21
N ASP A 121 -6.86 3.38 -5.18
CA ASP A 121 -7.74 3.34 -6.33
C ASP A 121 -6.99 2.60 -7.43
N VAL A 122 -7.25 1.31 -7.57
CA VAL A 122 -6.46 0.48 -8.47
C VAL A 122 -6.81 0.71 -9.92
N GLN A 123 -7.95 1.33 -10.20
CA GLN A 123 -8.32 1.65 -11.58
C GLN A 123 -7.60 2.89 -12.08
N ASN A 124 -7.30 3.83 -11.20
CA ASN A 124 -6.64 5.09 -11.56
C ASN A 124 -5.22 5.19 -11.06
N GLN A 125 -4.71 4.16 -10.42
CA GLN A 125 -3.34 4.12 -9.87
C GLN A 125 -3.09 5.31 -8.96
N ARG A 126 -4.02 5.56 -8.06
CA ARG A 126 -3.92 6.65 -7.11
C ARG A 126 -4.11 6.10 -5.70
N GLY A 127 -3.55 6.80 -4.74
CA GLY A 127 -3.71 6.44 -3.35
C GLY A 127 -3.94 7.67 -2.50
N GLU A 128 -4.54 7.43 -1.35
CA GLU A 128 -4.87 8.52 -0.44
C GLU A 128 -4.96 7.96 0.96
N GLN A 129 -4.38 8.65 1.92
CA GLN A 129 -4.59 8.31 3.32
C GLN A 129 -5.74 9.17 3.83
N ILE A 130 -6.79 8.53 4.31
CA ILE A 130 -7.97 9.23 4.82
C ILE A 130 -8.02 9.09 6.32
N ILE A 131 -8.80 9.95 6.96
CA ILE A 131 -9.06 9.85 8.39
C ILE A 131 -10.55 9.61 8.57
N ILE A 132 -10.89 8.46 9.15
CA ILE A 132 -12.28 8.15 9.41
C ILE A 132 -12.71 8.95 10.62
N PRO A 133 -13.73 9.83 10.48
CA PRO A 133 -14.07 10.76 11.56
C PRO A 133 -14.69 10.12 12.78
N SER A 134 -15.18 8.91 12.64
CA SER A 134 -15.84 8.20 13.74
C SER A 134 -14.80 7.65 14.72
N ASP A 135 -15.16 7.52 15.97
CA ASP A 135 -14.31 6.88 16.97
C ASP A 135 -14.43 5.36 16.94
N LYS A 136 -15.08 4.83 15.92
CA LYS A 136 -15.29 3.41 15.78
C LYS A 136 -13.99 2.62 15.66
N TYR A 137 -12.97 3.24 15.05
CA TYR A 137 -11.71 2.55 14.79
C TYR A 137 -10.55 3.20 15.55
N SER A 138 -9.65 2.36 16.03
CA SER A 138 -8.50 2.77 16.81
C SER A 138 -7.31 3.06 15.90
N THR A 139 -6.47 4.02 16.33
CA THR A 139 -5.18 4.26 15.67
C THR A 139 -4.13 3.23 16.09
N GLN A 140 -4.39 2.44 17.13
CA GLN A 140 -3.46 1.47 17.67
C GLN A 140 -4.15 0.15 17.98
N TYR A 141 -4.82 -0.39 16.97
CA TYR A 141 -5.52 -1.66 17.13
C TYR A 141 -4.48 -2.78 17.28
N PRO A 142 -4.50 -3.52 18.39
CA PRO A 142 -3.50 -4.57 18.60
C PRO A 142 -3.73 -5.73 17.64
N LEU A 143 -2.63 -6.24 17.08
CA LEU A 143 -2.74 -7.33 16.12
C LEU A 143 -2.93 -8.69 16.77
N GLY A 144 -2.70 -8.79 18.08
CA GLY A 144 -2.84 -10.06 18.75
C GLY A 144 -1.83 -11.09 18.32
N ILE A 145 -0.71 -10.63 17.82
CA ILE A 145 0.34 -11.53 17.40
C ILE A 145 1.04 -12.02 18.61
N GLN A 146 1.01 -13.28 18.75
CA GLN A 146 1.71 -13.84 19.83
C GLN A 146 3.04 -14.23 19.41
N GLN A 147 3.74 -14.07 19.85
CA GLN A 147 4.86 -14.45 19.38
C GLN A 147 5.26 -15.73 19.68
N SER A 148 4.75 -16.00 19.57
CA SER A 148 4.92 -16.70 19.61
C SER A 148 5.57 -17.25 19.94
N SER A 149 5.46 -17.21 20.30
CA SER A 149 5.80 -17.50 20.56
C SER A 149 6.26 -18.16 20.98
N GLN A 150 6.17 -18.31 21.24
CA GLN A 150 6.34 -18.75 21.60
C GLN A 150 6.91 -19.44 21.87
N ARG A 151 7.16 -19.85 22.18
CA ARG A 151 7.43 -20.48 22.45
C ARG A 151 8.05 -20.92 22.38
#